data_c19c912fcdcb3e893305f50da4420a8b
#
_entry.id   c19c912fcdcb3e893305f50da4420a8b
#
_cell.length_a   1.000
_cell.length_b   1.000
_cell.length_c   1.000
_cell.angle_alpha   90.00
_cell.angle_beta   90.00
_cell.angle_gamma   90.00
#
_symmetry.space_group_name_H-M   'P 1'
#
loop_
_entity.id
_entity.type
_entity.pdbx_description
1 polymer ?
#
loop_
_entity_poly.entity_id
_entity_poly.type
_entity_poly.pdbx_seq_one_letter_code
_entity_poly.pdbx_strand_id
1 'polypeptide(L)'
;MLFRSNTNIGAGTITCNYDGDQKHDTEIGEEVFIGSDTMLVAPVRIGDRSRTGAAAVVTKNVPQYTLVVGMPALAIKKLERKSKKEGRGKHA
;
A
#
# COMPACT_ATOMS: atom_id res chain seq x y z
N MET A 1 13.45 1.02 4.46
CA MET A 1 12.14 0.45 4.08
C MET A 1 12.19 -1.07 4.19
N LEU A 2 11.22 -1.63 4.85
CA LEU A 2 11.15 -3.08 5.03
C LEU A 2 9.91 -3.59 4.31
N PHE A 3 10.06 -4.66 3.55
CA PHE A 3 8.88 -5.24 2.91
C PHE A 3 9.01 -6.75 2.82
N ARG A 4 7.86 -7.40 2.81
CA ARG A 4 7.81 -8.84 2.82
C ARG A 4 7.71 -9.39 1.42
N SER A 5 7.64 -10.70 1.35
CA SER A 5 7.71 -11.36 0.05
C SER A 5 6.52 -11.08 -0.83
N ASN A 6 6.73 -11.24 -2.10
CA ASN A 6 5.69 -11.10 -3.13
C ASN A 6 5.06 -9.72 -3.19
N THR A 7 5.80 -8.71 -2.73
CA THR A 7 5.33 -7.35 -2.83
C THR A 7 5.83 -6.75 -4.14
N ASN A 8 4.94 -6.04 -4.81
CA ASN A 8 5.28 -5.42 -6.07
C ASN A 8 5.27 -3.91 -5.89
N ILE A 9 6.40 -3.28 -6.12
CA ILE A 9 6.53 -1.84 -5.92
C ILE A 9 6.73 -1.18 -7.27
N GLY A 10 5.81 -0.31 -7.65
CA GLY A 10 5.85 0.33 -8.95
C GLY A 10 7.01 1.28 -9.09
N ALA A 11 7.36 1.57 -10.33
CA ALA A 11 8.47 2.46 -10.64
C ALA A 11 8.17 3.86 -10.10
N GLY A 12 9.19 4.55 -9.66
CA GLY A 12 9.03 5.91 -9.18
C GLY A 12 8.47 6.03 -7.77
N THR A 13 8.28 4.91 -7.07
CA THR A 13 7.82 4.96 -5.70
C THR A 13 8.92 5.56 -4.82
N ILE A 14 8.54 6.48 -3.95
CA ILE A 14 9.47 7.20 -3.10
C ILE A 14 9.05 7.05 -1.66
N THR A 15 10.03 6.82 -0.78
CA THR A 15 9.76 6.87 0.65
C THR A 15 10.45 8.11 1.22
N CYS A 16 9.80 8.76 2.16
CA CYS A 16 10.39 9.93 2.78
C CYS A 16 9.98 9.98 4.24
N ASN A 17 10.73 10.74 5.02
CA ASN A 17 10.41 10.91 6.43
C ASN A 17 9.60 12.18 6.59
N TYR A 18 8.67 12.11 7.51
CA TYR A 18 7.79 13.22 7.76
C TYR A 18 8.53 14.46 8.22
N ASP A 19 9.40 14.32 9.21
CA ASP A 19 10.05 15.48 9.80
C ASP A 19 11.47 15.71 9.30
N GLY A 20 12.01 14.80 8.57
CA GLY A 20 13.33 14.99 8.01
C GLY A 20 14.48 14.81 8.97
N ASP A 21 14.21 14.86 10.27
CA ASP A 21 15.29 14.77 11.23
C ASP A 21 15.52 13.38 11.76
N GLN A 22 14.46 12.62 11.94
CA GLN A 22 14.59 11.31 12.50
C GLN A 22 14.33 10.28 11.46
N LYS A 23 14.96 9.15 11.64
CA LYS A 23 14.73 8.07 10.73
C LYS A 23 13.50 7.32 11.14
N HIS A 24 12.56 7.21 10.25
CA HIS A 24 11.36 6.43 10.47
C HIS A 24 11.25 5.40 9.38
N ASP A 25 10.78 4.23 9.73
CA ASP A 25 10.68 3.14 8.77
C ASP A 25 9.34 3.10 8.08
N THR A 26 9.39 2.67 6.84
CA THR A 26 8.19 2.30 6.11
C THR A 26 8.17 0.79 6.06
N GLU A 27 7.07 0.19 6.49
CA GLU A 27 6.92 -1.27 6.50
C GLU A 27 5.83 -1.65 5.53
N ILE A 28 6.13 -2.59 4.66
CA ILE A 28 5.18 -3.03 3.65
C ILE A 28 4.97 -4.52 3.84
N GLY A 29 3.72 -4.94 3.96
CA GLY A 29 3.38 -6.31 4.23
C GLY A 29 3.56 -7.23 3.03
N GLU A 30 2.96 -8.41 3.14
CA GLU A 30 3.03 -9.42 2.09
C GLU A 30 2.05 -9.13 0.98
N GLU A 31 2.46 -9.44 -0.24
CA GLU A 31 1.56 -9.38 -1.40
C GLU A 31 0.89 -8.03 -1.56
N VAL A 32 1.63 -6.99 -1.27
CA VAL A 32 1.14 -5.62 -1.42
C VAL A 32 1.48 -5.13 -2.81
N PHE A 33 0.61 -4.35 -3.39
CA PHE A 33 0.87 -3.74 -4.68
C PHE A 33 0.94 -2.23 -4.49
N ILE A 34 2.13 -1.66 -4.73
CA ILE A 34 2.32 -0.21 -4.64
C ILE A 34 2.33 0.32 -6.06
N GLY A 35 1.37 1.17 -6.38
CA GLY A 35 1.30 1.74 -7.72
C GLY A 35 2.48 2.64 -8.03
N SER A 36 2.68 2.91 -9.32
CA SER A 36 3.81 3.74 -9.76
C SER A 36 3.71 5.14 -9.18
N ASP A 37 4.86 5.74 -8.94
CA ASP A 37 4.96 7.12 -8.46
C ASP A 37 4.23 7.39 -7.15
N THR A 38 4.07 6.37 -6.34
CA THR A 38 3.46 6.52 -5.02
C THR A 38 4.49 7.09 -4.06
N MET A 39 4.06 7.96 -3.17
CA MET A 39 4.92 8.49 -2.13
C MET A 39 4.48 7.93 -0.79
N LEU A 40 5.40 7.31 -0.07
CA LEU A 40 5.12 6.74 1.24
C LEU A 40 5.83 7.58 2.29
N VAL A 41 5.05 8.25 3.11
CA VAL A 41 5.58 9.18 4.10
C VAL A 41 5.74 8.44 5.42
N ALA A 42 6.97 8.15 5.79
CA ALA A 42 7.25 7.40 7.01
C ALA A 42 7.02 8.24 8.25
N PRO A 43 6.64 7.64 9.36
CA PRO A 43 6.46 6.20 9.50
C PRO A 43 5.10 5.78 8.99
N VAL A 44 5.09 4.70 8.24
CA VAL A 44 3.83 4.20 7.71
C VAL A 44 3.93 2.69 7.54
N ARG A 45 2.83 2.01 7.73
CA ARG A 45 2.77 0.58 7.56
C ARG A 45 1.66 0.24 6.58
N ILE A 46 2.02 -0.52 5.56
CA ILE A 46 1.05 -0.96 4.56
C ILE A 46 0.70 -2.41 4.86
N GLY A 47 -0.55 -2.65 5.17
CA GLY A 47 -1.00 -3.98 5.56
C GLY A 47 -0.95 -4.98 4.42
N ASP A 48 -0.99 -6.25 4.77
CA ASP A 48 -0.89 -7.34 3.79
C ASP A 48 -1.98 -7.23 2.73
N ARG A 49 -1.61 -7.52 1.52
CA ARG A 49 -2.52 -7.60 0.38
C ARG A 49 -3.28 -6.32 0.09
N SER A 50 -2.74 -5.19 0.54
CA SER A 50 -3.32 -3.90 0.24
C SER A 50 -2.76 -3.37 -1.08
N ARG A 51 -3.36 -2.33 -1.58
CA ARG A 51 -2.93 -1.73 -2.83
C ARG A 51 -2.98 -0.22 -2.72
N THR A 52 -2.05 0.44 -3.38
CA THR A 52 -2.15 1.89 -3.54
C THR A 52 -2.30 2.20 -5.01
N GLY A 53 -3.13 3.19 -5.31
CA GLY A 53 -3.24 3.65 -6.69
C GLY A 53 -2.00 4.41 -7.09
N ALA A 54 -1.81 4.58 -8.41
CA ALA A 54 -0.66 5.32 -8.92
C ALA A 54 -0.69 6.76 -8.41
N ALA A 55 0.48 7.28 -8.11
CA ALA A 55 0.65 8.66 -7.67
C ALA A 55 -0.05 9.00 -6.35
N ALA A 56 -0.40 8.01 -5.56
CA ALA A 56 -1.00 8.27 -4.24
C ALA A 56 0.07 8.75 -3.27
N VAL A 57 -0.34 9.56 -2.30
CA VAL A 57 0.56 10.02 -1.25
C VAL A 57 0.05 9.43 0.06
N VAL A 58 0.73 8.42 0.56
CA VAL A 58 0.28 7.67 1.72
C VAL A 58 0.89 8.25 2.97
N THR A 59 0.07 8.83 3.81
CA THR A 59 0.52 9.50 5.03
C THR A 59 0.06 8.79 6.29
N LYS A 60 -0.77 7.77 6.18
CA LYS A 60 -1.28 7.03 7.32
C LYS A 60 -1.19 5.56 7.04
N ASN A 61 -1.19 4.77 8.10
CA ASN A 61 -1.15 3.33 7.95
C ASN A 61 -2.31 2.84 7.11
N VAL A 62 -2.03 1.85 6.30
CA VAL A 62 -3.05 1.24 5.43
C VAL A 62 -3.39 -0.11 5.99
N PRO A 63 -4.65 -0.35 6.37
CA PRO A 63 -5.04 -1.67 6.87
C PRO A 63 -4.87 -2.73 5.79
N GLN A 64 -4.80 -3.97 6.21
CA GLN A 64 -4.69 -5.05 5.24
C GLN A 64 -5.93 -5.09 4.35
N TYR A 65 -5.78 -5.61 3.17
CA TYR A 65 -6.87 -5.80 2.19
C TYR A 65 -7.59 -4.48 1.86
N THR A 66 -6.84 -3.40 1.75
CA THR A 66 -7.45 -2.09 1.52
C THR A 66 -6.82 -1.41 0.31
N LEU A 67 -7.63 -0.76 -0.49
CA LEU A 67 -7.17 0.05 -1.59
C LEU A 67 -7.24 1.52 -1.20
N VAL A 68 -6.13 2.22 -1.32
CA VAL A 68 -6.09 3.65 -1.03
C VAL A 68 -5.63 4.41 -2.27
N VAL A 69 -6.17 5.58 -2.48
CA VAL A 69 -5.82 6.40 -3.65
C VAL A 69 -5.81 7.86 -3.25
N GLY A 70 -5.10 8.65 -4.02
CA GLY A 70 -5.20 10.11 -3.93
C GLY A 70 -4.11 10.76 -3.11
N MET A 71 -4.25 12.05 -2.93
CA MET A 71 -3.34 12.90 -2.18
C MET A 71 -4.12 13.76 -1.22
N PRO A 72 -4.14 13.47 0.08
CA PRO A 72 -3.56 12.28 0.70
C PRO A 72 -4.36 11.05 0.33
N ALA A 73 -3.70 9.91 0.39
CA ALA A 73 -4.35 8.65 0.03
C ALA A 73 -5.44 8.33 1.02
N LEU A 74 -6.60 7.98 0.50
CA LEU A 74 -7.74 7.64 1.31
C LEU A 74 -8.23 6.27 0.91
N ALA A 75 -8.71 5.52 1.89
CA ALA A 75 -9.24 4.20 1.64
C ALA A 75 -10.56 4.35 0.90
N ILE A 76 -10.65 3.73 -0.26
CA ILE A 76 -11.87 3.81 -1.03
C ILE A 76 -12.56 2.46 -1.14
N LYS A 77 -11.88 1.41 -0.74
CA LYS A 77 -12.42 0.09 -0.97
C LYS A 77 -11.70 -0.92 -0.13
N LYS A 78 -12.46 -1.84 0.43
CA LYS A 78 -11.88 -2.97 1.10
C LYS A 78 -11.77 -4.09 0.09
N LEU A 79 -10.58 -4.61 -0.08
CA LEU A 79 -10.37 -5.67 -1.04
C LEU A 79 -10.86 -6.98 -0.48
N GLU A 80 -11.39 -7.83 -1.35
CA GLU A 80 -11.85 -9.11 -0.89
C GLU A 80 -10.72 -10.03 -0.60
N ARG A 81 -10.86 -10.81 0.44
CA ARG A 81 -9.91 -11.84 0.69
C ARG A 81 -9.94 -12.82 -0.44
N LYS A 82 -8.78 -13.23 -0.87
CA LYS A 82 -8.71 -14.20 -1.88
C LYS A 82 -9.16 -15.49 -1.31
N SER A 83 -10.20 -16.04 -1.83
CA SER A 83 -10.60 -17.30 -1.33
C SER A 83 -10.60 -18.27 -2.46
N LYS A 84 -10.71 -19.51 -2.18
CA LYS A 84 -10.64 -20.43 -3.17
C LYS A 84 -11.79 -20.50 -3.92
N LYS A 85 -12.73 -20.03 -3.58
CA LYS A 85 -13.80 -20.11 -4.32
C LYS A 85 -14.01 -18.98 -5.08
N GLU A 86 -13.68 -18.47 -5.42
CA GLU A 86 -13.90 -17.63 -5.90
C GLU A 86 -13.85 -17.29 -6.69
N GLY A 87 -13.96 -17.42 -7.08
CA GLY A 87 -13.98 -17.26 -7.53
C GLY A 87 -14.58 -16.81 -8.20
N ARG A 88 -15.16 -16.89 -8.41
CA ARG A 88 -15.89 -16.62 -8.80
C ARG A 88 -16.12 -15.70 -9.18
N GLY A 89 -16.06 -15.49 -9.45
CA GLY A 89 -16.33 -14.95 -9.64
C GLY A 89 -16.74 -14.09 -10.03
N LYS A 90 -17.05 -13.96 -10.06
CA LYS A 90 -17.48 -13.37 -10.13
C LYS A 90 -17.57 -12.43 -10.44
N HIS A 91 -17.57 -12.26 -10.62
CA HIS A 91 -17.66 -11.54 -10.67
C HIS A 91 -17.62 -10.94 -11.13
N ALA A 92 -17.57 -11.05 -11.23
CA ALA A 92 -17.60 -10.65 -11.40
C ALA A 92 -17.55 -10.24 -11.60
#